data_89aa6762fa81b9cc0130b8e43b088f48
#
_entry.id   89aa6762fa81b9cc0130b8e43b088f48
#
_cell.length_a   1.000
_cell.length_b   1.000
_cell.length_c   1.000
_cell.angle_alpha   90.00
_cell.angle_beta   90.00
_cell.angle_gamma   90.00
#
_symmetry.space_group_name_H-M   'P 1'
#
loop_
_entity.id
_entity.type
_entity.pdbx_description
1 polymer ?
#
loop_
_entity_poly.entity_id
_entity_poly.type
_entity_poly.pdbx_seq_one_letter_code
_entity_poly.pdbx_strand_id
1 'polypeptide(L)'
;EAGWEVAAIVRPSSDLEALSVAVRGRVDFHVYVGGTLTDIVREAKPTVVSHLASLYLAAHESADIPALVASNILFGTELLEAMAKNDVRRFVFAGTSWQHYQGMQYSPVNLYAATKEAFEAILRYYEETAGLYAVGLKLFDTYGEGDTRRKILALLEEAAKTGEELALSPGEQKLDLVHVDDVAEAFRLAAEYLAADRADICGEYAVSAGTALSLREIAARLEKLLGKKIPARWGARPYRSREVMEPWSTGRILPGWQRRHKEIM
;
A
#
# COMPACT_ATOMS: atom_id res chain seq x y z
N GLU A 1 9.91 13.95 11.12
CA GLU A 1 9.34 15.04 11.94
C GLU A 1 8.79 14.53 13.28
N ALA A 2 8.47 13.24 13.41
CA ALA A 2 7.96 12.63 14.64
C ALA A 2 9.07 12.15 15.62
N GLY A 3 10.33 12.54 15.40
CA GLY A 3 11.44 12.19 16.27
C GLY A 3 12.02 10.79 16.06
N TRP A 4 11.65 10.10 14.99
CA TRP A 4 12.22 8.80 14.63
C TRP A 4 13.55 8.95 13.90
N GLU A 5 14.52 8.11 14.24
CA GLU A 5 15.64 7.80 13.35
C GLU A 5 15.16 6.79 12.32
N VAL A 6 15.40 7.06 11.05
CA VAL A 6 14.86 6.27 9.94
C VAL A 6 15.99 5.65 9.14
N ALA A 7 16.01 4.30 9.07
CA ALA A 7 16.81 3.55 8.13
C ALA A 7 15.91 3.02 7.00
N ALA A 8 16.34 3.14 5.76
CA ALA A 8 15.57 2.71 4.59
C ALA A 8 16.35 1.69 3.75
N ILE A 9 15.72 0.56 3.47
CA ILE A 9 16.26 -0.44 2.57
C ILE A 9 15.85 -0.08 1.15
N VAL A 10 16.83 0.06 0.27
CA VAL A 10 16.65 0.46 -1.13
C VAL A 10 17.29 -0.54 -2.08
N ARG A 11 16.80 -0.62 -3.31
CA ARG A 11 17.42 -1.42 -4.37
C ARG A 11 18.61 -0.66 -4.97
N PRO A 12 19.60 -1.33 -5.58
CA PRO A 12 20.68 -0.66 -6.30
C PRO A 12 20.19 0.30 -7.39
N SER A 13 19.03 0.02 -7.97
CA SER A 13 18.39 0.83 -9.02
C SER A 13 17.46 1.92 -8.48
N SER A 14 17.36 2.13 -7.16
CA SER A 14 16.50 3.17 -6.59
C SER A 14 17.05 4.54 -6.88
N ASP A 15 16.20 5.42 -7.44
CA ASP A 15 16.55 6.81 -7.68
C ASP A 15 16.38 7.62 -6.38
N LEU A 16 17.48 7.81 -5.66
CA LEU A 16 17.49 8.61 -4.44
C LEU A 16 17.51 10.13 -4.73
N GLU A 17 17.87 10.52 -5.94
CA GLU A 17 17.87 11.94 -6.34
C GLU A 17 16.44 12.49 -6.50
N ALA A 18 15.47 11.59 -6.76
CA ALA A 18 14.05 11.95 -6.75
C ALA A 18 13.53 12.37 -5.37
N LEU A 19 14.26 12.00 -4.29
CA LEU A 19 13.91 12.43 -2.93
C LEU A 19 14.39 13.85 -2.65
N SER A 20 13.61 14.63 -1.90
CA SER A 20 14.04 15.94 -1.46
C SER A 20 15.32 15.87 -0.62
N VAL A 21 16.14 16.94 -0.70
CA VAL A 21 17.39 17.04 0.09
C VAL A 21 17.12 16.87 1.59
N ALA A 22 15.98 17.40 2.07
CA ALA A 22 15.59 17.30 3.48
C ALA A 22 15.34 15.87 3.92
N VAL A 23 14.77 15.01 3.04
CA VAL A 23 14.56 13.59 3.32
C VAL A 23 15.88 12.84 3.26
N ARG A 24 16.68 13.06 2.20
CA ARG A 24 17.99 12.39 2.04
C ARG A 24 18.94 12.62 3.21
N GLY A 25 18.94 13.82 3.78
CA GLY A 25 19.80 14.16 4.93
C GLY A 25 19.34 13.63 6.28
N ARG A 26 18.16 12.95 6.35
CA ARG A 26 17.57 12.45 7.60
C ARG A 26 17.35 10.94 7.62
N VAL A 27 17.65 10.25 6.53
CA VAL A 27 17.42 8.81 6.37
C VAL A 27 18.74 8.12 6.11
N ASP A 28 19.02 7.06 6.86
CA ASP A 28 20.13 6.17 6.61
C ASP A 28 19.73 5.13 5.55
N PHE A 29 20.39 5.14 4.39
CA PHE A 29 20.05 4.28 3.27
C PHE A 29 20.94 3.06 3.19
N HIS A 30 20.34 1.86 3.24
CA HIS A 30 20.99 0.58 3.08
C HIS A 30 20.63 -0.07 1.75
N VAL A 31 21.64 -0.35 0.92
CA VAL A 31 21.39 -0.99 -0.38
C VAL A 31 21.23 -2.50 -0.19
N TYR A 32 20.05 -3.02 -0.56
CA TYR A 32 19.78 -4.45 -0.54
C TYR A 32 20.39 -5.12 -1.78
N VAL A 33 21.27 -6.07 -1.51
CA VAL A 33 21.76 -7.05 -2.47
C VAL A 33 21.45 -8.42 -1.88
N GLY A 34 20.96 -9.37 -2.64
CA GLY A 34 20.46 -10.66 -2.12
C GLY A 34 21.30 -11.25 -0.99
N GLY A 35 20.66 -11.63 0.09
CA GLY A 35 21.29 -12.19 1.30
C GLY A 35 21.81 -11.18 2.33
N THR A 36 21.76 -9.87 2.09
CA THR A 36 22.32 -8.86 3.00
C THR A 36 21.38 -8.38 4.11
N LEU A 37 20.10 -8.77 4.11
CA LEU A 37 19.10 -8.25 5.06
C LEU A 37 19.46 -8.51 6.53
N THR A 38 20.04 -9.68 6.85
CA THR A 38 20.45 -10.00 8.22
C THR A 38 21.49 -9.02 8.75
N ASP A 39 22.46 -8.63 7.90
CA ASP A 39 23.50 -7.67 8.26
C ASP A 39 22.92 -6.25 8.37
N ILE A 40 22.08 -5.85 7.43
CA ILE A 40 21.39 -4.55 7.47
C ILE A 40 20.56 -4.39 8.74
N VAL A 41 19.75 -5.40 9.11
CA VAL A 41 18.94 -5.36 10.33
C VAL A 41 19.81 -5.32 11.59
N ARG A 42 20.95 -6.05 11.58
CA ARG A 42 21.91 -6.03 12.69
C ARG A 42 22.56 -4.66 12.88
N GLU A 43 22.90 -3.98 11.81
CA GLU A 43 23.52 -2.65 11.82
C GLU A 43 22.50 -1.57 12.23
N ALA A 44 21.34 -1.56 11.61
CA ALA A 44 20.31 -0.57 11.85
C ALA A 44 19.64 -0.71 13.23
N LYS A 45 19.61 -1.93 13.82
CA LYS A 45 18.97 -2.22 15.12
C LYS A 45 17.59 -1.57 15.29
N PRO A 46 16.65 -1.77 14.35
CA PRO A 46 15.40 -1.04 14.35
C PRO A 46 14.52 -1.45 15.54
N THR A 47 13.85 -0.48 16.16
CA THR A 47 12.82 -0.73 17.17
C THR A 47 11.56 -1.32 16.52
N VAL A 48 11.21 -0.84 15.32
CA VAL A 48 10.06 -1.30 14.53
C VAL A 48 10.48 -1.35 13.07
N VAL A 49 10.05 -2.38 12.36
CA VAL A 49 10.24 -2.50 10.91
C VAL A 49 8.92 -2.25 10.20
N SER A 50 8.91 -1.34 9.22
CA SER A 50 7.76 -1.08 8.36
C SER A 50 8.00 -1.61 6.95
N HIS A 51 7.24 -2.62 6.53
CA HIS A 51 7.35 -3.26 5.22
C HIS A 51 6.30 -2.73 4.24
N LEU A 52 6.72 -1.77 3.41
CA LEU A 52 5.88 -1.16 2.37
C LEU A 52 6.26 -1.62 0.96
N ALA A 53 7.46 -2.20 0.81
CA ALA A 53 7.94 -2.65 -0.50
C ALA A 53 6.99 -3.68 -1.12
N SER A 54 6.61 -3.46 -2.37
CA SER A 54 5.68 -4.31 -3.10
C SER A 54 5.73 -4.00 -4.59
N LEU A 55 5.59 -5.03 -5.42
CA LEU A 55 5.28 -4.87 -6.83
C LEU A 55 3.77 -4.95 -7.01
N TYR A 56 3.15 -3.84 -7.44
CA TYR A 56 1.74 -3.79 -7.77
C TYR A 56 1.52 -3.93 -9.27
N LEU A 57 0.70 -4.91 -9.64
CA LEU A 57 0.19 -5.08 -11.01
C LEU A 57 -1.31 -5.33 -10.93
N ALA A 58 -2.11 -4.47 -11.60
CA ALA A 58 -3.57 -4.63 -11.67
C ALA A 58 -3.96 -5.86 -12.50
N ALA A 59 -3.19 -6.15 -13.55
CA ALA A 59 -3.21 -7.36 -14.36
C ALA A 59 -1.76 -7.81 -14.56
N HIS A 60 -1.51 -9.08 -14.69
CA HIS A 60 -0.18 -9.65 -14.89
C HIS A 60 -0.16 -10.56 -16.12
N GLU A 61 1.01 -10.64 -16.73
CA GLU A 61 1.35 -11.65 -17.73
C GLU A 61 2.17 -12.76 -17.08
N SER A 62 2.31 -13.91 -17.75
CA SER A 62 3.12 -15.03 -17.22
C SER A 62 4.55 -14.64 -16.90
N ALA A 63 5.14 -13.71 -17.66
CA ALA A 63 6.49 -13.20 -17.44
C ALA A 63 6.64 -12.37 -16.15
N ASP A 64 5.55 -11.84 -15.60
CA ASP A 64 5.56 -11.01 -14.38
C ASP A 64 5.58 -11.83 -13.10
N ILE A 65 5.21 -13.11 -13.17
CA ILE A 65 5.07 -13.99 -12.00
C ILE A 65 6.35 -14.05 -11.16
N PRO A 66 7.56 -14.26 -11.71
CA PRO A 66 8.77 -14.30 -10.92
C PRO A 66 9.02 -13.00 -10.15
N ALA A 67 8.80 -11.85 -10.77
CA ALA A 67 8.99 -10.55 -10.16
C ALA A 67 7.97 -10.29 -9.04
N LEU A 68 6.70 -10.67 -9.24
CA LEU A 68 5.66 -10.58 -8.20
C LEU A 68 6.01 -11.42 -6.97
N VAL A 69 6.43 -12.68 -7.17
CA VAL A 69 6.80 -13.59 -6.09
C VAL A 69 8.07 -13.09 -5.39
N ALA A 70 9.08 -12.69 -6.14
CA ALA A 70 10.32 -12.17 -5.57
C ALA A 70 10.09 -10.91 -4.72
N SER A 71 9.29 -9.95 -5.21
CA SER A 71 9.04 -8.69 -4.52
C SER A 71 8.09 -8.85 -3.33
N ASN A 72 7.01 -9.60 -3.48
CA ASN A 72 5.90 -9.57 -2.52
C ASN A 72 5.94 -10.72 -1.51
N ILE A 73 6.70 -11.78 -1.82
CA ILE A 73 6.82 -12.95 -0.93
C ILE A 73 8.28 -13.12 -0.48
N LEU A 74 9.21 -13.34 -1.41
CA LEU A 74 10.59 -13.69 -1.05
C LEU A 74 11.27 -12.60 -0.22
N PHE A 75 11.25 -11.34 -0.69
CA PHE A 75 11.87 -10.23 0.03
C PHE A 75 11.29 -10.07 1.44
N GLY A 76 9.96 -10.14 1.58
CA GLY A 76 9.31 -10.06 2.90
C GLY A 76 9.69 -11.22 3.81
N THR A 77 9.80 -12.45 3.27
CA THR A 77 10.24 -13.63 4.03
C THR A 77 11.67 -13.50 4.50
N GLU A 78 12.59 -13.07 3.64
CA GLU A 78 13.99 -12.80 4.02
C GLU A 78 14.10 -11.70 5.10
N LEU A 79 13.22 -10.69 5.04
CA LEU A 79 13.16 -9.64 6.05
C LEU A 79 12.69 -10.18 7.40
N LEU A 80 11.64 -11.01 7.43
CA LEU A 80 11.17 -11.66 8.66
C LEU A 80 12.25 -12.57 9.28
N GLU A 81 12.97 -13.34 8.46
CA GLU A 81 14.09 -14.16 8.90
C GLU A 81 15.23 -13.32 9.49
N ALA A 82 15.55 -12.18 8.83
CA ALA A 82 16.56 -11.24 9.32
C ALA A 82 16.14 -10.60 10.65
N MET A 83 14.88 -10.27 10.80
CA MET A 83 14.31 -9.76 12.07
C MET A 83 14.42 -10.81 13.18
N ALA A 84 13.99 -12.05 12.91
CA ALA A 84 14.05 -13.14 13.88
C ALA A 84 15.48 -13.41 14.36
N LYS A 85 16.47 -13.43 13.45
CA LYS A 85 17.89 -13.62 13.77
C LYS A 85 18.51 -12.50 14.61
N ASN A 86 17.93 -11.31 14.60
CA ASN A 86 18.42 -10.13 15.31
C ASN A 86 17.51 -9.71 16.49
N ASP A 87 16.60 -10.57 16.93
CA ASP A 87 15.62 -10.28 18.02
C ASP A 87 14.77 -9.02 17.79
N VAL A 88 14.58 -8.61 16.54
CA VAL A 88 13.68 -7.52 16.16
C VAL A 88 12.28 -8.08 16.00
N ARG A 89 11.33 -7.67 16.82
CA ARG A 89 10.03 -8.35 16.94
C ARG A 89 8.83 -7.52 16.49
N ARG A 90 8.97 -6.21 16.28
CA ARG A 90 7.85 -5.30 15.97
C ARG A 90 7.79 -5.01 14.50
N PHE A 91 6.65 -5.34 13.88
CA PHE A 91 6.49 -5.34 12.44
C PHE A 91 5.17 -4.67 12.02
N VAL A 92 5.25 -3.70 11.10
CA VAL A 92 4.08 -3.11 10.44
C VAL A 92 4.17 -3.42 8.95
N PHE A 93 3.08 -3.86 8.32
CA PHE A 93 3.14 -4.20 6.90
C PHE A 93 1.93 -3.68 6.12
N ALA A 94 2.15 -3.44 4.82
CA ALA A 94 1.12 -3.07 3.89
C ALA A 94 0.43 -4.31 3.31
N GLY A 95 -0.83 -4.53 3.68
CA GLY A 95 -1.77 -5.41 2.97
C GLY A 95 -2.58 -4.62 1.93
N THR A 96 -3.65 -5.22 1.42
CA THR A 96 -4.55 -4.59 0.47
C THR A 96 -6.00 -5.04 0.68
N SER A 97 -6.96 -4.11 0.53
CA SER A 97 -8.39 -4.41 0.54
C SER A 97 -8.79 -5.41 -0.55
N TRP A 98 -7.97 -5.55 -1.60
CA TRP A 98 -8.17 -6.50 -2.69
C TRP A 98 -7.98 -7.98 -2.29
N GLN A 99 -7.56 -8.26 -1.07
CA GLN A 99 -7.58 -9.60 -0.49
C GLN A 99 -9.00 -10.07 -0.15
N HIS A 100 -9.97 -9.15 -0.10
CA HIS A 100 -11.34 -9.33 0.38
C HIS A 100 -12.42 -9.10 -0.70
N TYR A 101 -12.22 -9.65 -1.90
CA TYR A 101 -13.21 -9.55 -2.99
C TYR A 101 -14.60 -10.00 -2.52
N GLN A 102 -15.62 -9.17 -2.81
CA GLN A 102 -17.01 -9.38 -2.38
C GLN A 102 -17.18 -9.51 -0.85
N GLY A 103 -16.30 -8.88 -0.07
CA GLY A 103 -16.38 -8.93 1.40
C GLY A 103 -15.99 -10.24 2.03
N MET A 104 -15.50 -11.21 1.25
CA MET A 104 -15.04 -12.50 1.78
C MET A 104 -13.79 -12.33 2.62
N GLN A 105 -13.64 -13.16 3.65
CA GLN A 105 -12.46 -13.14 4.53
C GLN A 105 -11.17 -13.30 3.74
N TYR A 106 -11.17 -14.18 2.75
CA TYR A 106 -10.07 -14.34 1.80
C TYR A 106 -10.63 -14.66 0.41
N SER A 107 -10.46 -13.74 -0.52
CA SER A 107 -10.80 -13.93 -1.93
C SER A 107 -10.05 -12.87 -2.76
N PRO A 108 -8.82 -13.16 -3.21
CA PRO A 108 -7.99 -12.14 -3.85
C PRO A 108 -8.55 -11.72 -5.20
N VAL A 109 -8.55 -10.42 -5.47
CA VAL A 109 -9.01 -9.84 -6.74
C VAL A 109 -8.12 -10.29 -7.90
N ASN A 110 -6.82 -10.40 -7.66
CA ASN A 110 -5.80 -10.73 -8.66
C ASN A 110 -4.58 -11.40 -8.01
N LEU A 111 -3.57 -11.75 -8.83
CA LEU A 111 -2.36 -12.40 -8.34
C LEU A 111 -1.56 -11.51 -7.37
N TYR A 112 -1.54 -10.19 -7.57
CA TYR A 112 -0.93 -9.27 -6.61
C TYR A 112 -1.55 -9.43 -5.21
N ALA A 113 -2.87 -9.40 -5.10
CA ALA A 113 -3.56 -9.59 -3.81
C ALA A 113 -3.32 -10.99 -3.23
N ALA A 114 -3.23 -12.02 -4.09
CA ALA A 114 -2.88 -13.37 -3.66
C ALA A 114 -1.46 -13.47 -3.10
N THR A 115 -0.48 -12.76 -3.67
CA THR A 115 0.89 -12.73 -3.12
C THR A 115 0.96 -12.04 -1.76
N LYS A 116 0.11 -11.03 -1.51
CA LYS A 116 0.01 -10.39 -0.19
C LYS A 116 -0.50 -11.35 0.87
N GLU A 117 -1.53 -12.12 0.56
CA GLU A 117 -2.05 -13.15 1.47
C GLU A 117 -1.06 -14.28 1.72
N ALA A 118 -0.35 -14.73 0.68
CA ALA A 118 0.71 -15.73 0.83
C ALA A 118 1.81 -15.26 1.79
N PHE A 119 2.21 -14.00 1.71
CA PHE A 119 3.15 -13.40 2.64
C PHE A 119 2.61 -13.37 4.08
N GLU A 120 1.33 -13.05 4.28
CA GLU A 120 0.70 -13.02 5.60
C GLU A 120 0.63 -14.43 6.22
N ALA A 121 0.45 -15.46 5.40
CA ALA A 121 0.53 -16.84 5.88
C ALA A 121 1.95 -17.19 6.36
N ILE A 122 2.99 -16.70 5.69
CA ILE A 122 4.38 -16.85 6.12
C ILE A 122 4.64 -16.03 7.40
N LEU A 123 4.16 -14.79 7.48
CA LEU A 123 4.29 -13.95 8.67
C LEU A 123 3.74 -14.64 9.90
N ARG A 124 2.59 -15.31 9.80
CA ARG A 124 1.99 -16.06 10.92
C ARG A 124 2.95 -17.13 11.48
N TYR A 125 3.70 -17.82 10.62
CA TYR A 125 4.74 -18.74 11.08
C TYR A 125 5.78 -18.03 11.98
N TYR A 126 6.23 -16.83 11.60
CA TYR A 126 7.20 -16.07 12.40
C TYR A 126 6.58 -15.46 13.67
N GLU A 127 5.31 -15.10 13.66
CA GLU A 127 4.59 -14.68 14.88
C GLU A 127 4.58 -15.81 15.90
N GLU A 128 4.30 -17.05 15.47
CA GLU A 128 4.22 -18.23 16.34
C GLU A 128 5.61 -18.75 16.79
N THR A 129 6.63 -18.71 15.92
CA THR A 129 7.92 -19.34 16.18
C THR A 129 9.00 -18.40 16.67
N ALA A 130 8.96 -17.12 16.26
CA ALA A 130 9.92 -16.09 16.65
C ALA A 130 9.31 -14.99 17.54
N GLY A 131 8.02 -15.07 17.85
CA GLY A 131 7.33 -14.11 18.72
C GLY A 131 7.26 -12.71 18.11
N LEU A 132 7.04 -12.59 16.81
CA LEU A 132 6.82 -11.31 16.17
C LEU A 132 5.46 -10.72 16.57
N TYR A 133 5.41 -9.41 16.76
CA TYR A 133 4.20 -8.62 16.95
C TYR A 133 3.92 -7.86 15.65
N ALA A 134 2.81 -8.16 14.98
CA ALA A 134 2.54 -7.58 13.68
C ALA A 134 1.24 -6.78 13.62
N VAL A 135 1.29 -5.65 12.90
CA VAL A 135 0.14 -4.83 12.52
C VAL A 135 0.07 -4.77 11.01
N GLY A 136 -1.00 -5.32 10.45
CA GLY A 136 -1.30 -5.26 9.02
C GLY A 136 -2.23 -4.10 8.69
N LEU A 137 -1.83 -3.26 7.74
CA LEU A 137 -2.64 -2.15 7.25
C LEU A 137 -3.14 -2.49 5.85
N LYS A 138 -4.42 -2.85 5.72
CA LYS A 138 -5.08 -3.14 4.44
C LYS A 138 -5.39 -1.83 3.73
N LEU A 139 -4.57 -1.50 2.73
CA LEU A 139 -4.68 -0.26 1.99
C LEU A 139 -5.77 -0.34 0.92
N PHE A 140 -6.48 0.76 0.75
CA PHE A 140 -7.42 0.99 -0.34
C PHE A 140 -6.76 1.78 -1.47
N ASP A 141 -7.55 2.44 -2.33
CA ASP A 141 -7.02 3.20 -3.45
C ASP A 141 -6.33 4.47 -2.95
N THR A 142 -5.02 4.39 -2.77
CA THR A 142 -4.21 5.50 -2.27
C THR A 142 -3.92 6.49 -3.38
N TYR A 143 -4.08 7.79 -3.10
CA TYR A 143 -3.76 8.90 -3.98
C TYR A 143 -2.98 9.99 -3.24
N GLY A 144 -2.37 10.91 -3.96
CA GLY A 144 -1.65 12.06 -3.41
C GLY A 144 -0.64 12.63 -4.38
N GLU A 145 -0.02 13.74 -4.00
CA GLU A 145 0.99 14.41 -4.79
C GLU A 145 2.21 13.49 -5.00
N GLY A 146 2.81 13.58 -6.19
CA GLY A 146 3.99 12.79 -6.53
C GLY A 146 3.70 11.31 -6.86
N ASP A 147 2.44 10.88 -6.96
CA ASP A 147 2.14 9.52 -7.42
C ASP A 147 2.44 9.38 -8.92
N THR A 148 3.58 8.77 -9.24
CA THR A 148 4.03 8.53 -10.62
C THR A 148 3.32 7.34 -11.30
N ARG A 149 2.51 6.58 -10.55
CA ARG A 149 1.77 5.44 -11.09
C ARG A 149 0.60 5.93 -11.92
N ARG A 150 0.39 5.34 -13.09
CA ARG A 150 -0.75 5.67 -13.96
C ARG A 150 -2.05 5.05 -13.43
N LYS A 151 -2.47 5.47 -12.23
CA LYS A 151 -3.76 5.11 -11.65
C LYS A 151 -4.90 5.93 -12.24
N ILE A 152 -6.12 5.52 -11.93
CA ILE A 152 -7.32 6.12 -12.53
C ILE A 152 -7.42 7.63 -12.34
N LEU A 153 -7.06 8.17 -11.17
CA LEU A 153 -7.09 9.61 -10.94
C LEU A 153 -6.12 10.36 -11.87
N ALA A 154 -4.88 9.88 -11.96
CA ALA A 154 -3.88 10.47 -12.86
C ALA A 154 -4.32 10.42 -14.34
N LEU A 155 -4.98 9.33 -14.76
CA LEU A 155 -5.52 9.21 -16.12
C LEU A 155 -6.68 10.19 -16.38
N LEU A 156 -7.56 10.38 -15.41
CA LEU A 156 -8.65 11.36 -15.51
C LEU A 156 -8.12 12.80 -15.58
N GLU A 157 -7.11 13.13 -14.75
CA GLU A 157 -6.45 14.43 -14.78
C GLU A 157 -5.71 14.68 -16.10
N GLU A 158 -4.99 13.69 -16.59
CA GLU A 158 -4.28 13.76 -17.89
C GLU A 158 -5.27 14.03 -19.01
N ALA A 159 -6.37 13.27 -19.06
CA ALA A 159 -7.42 13.47 -20.06
C ALA A 159 -8.07 14.88 -19.98
N ALA A 160 -8.31 15.38 -18.76
CA ALA A 160 -8.80 16.74 -18.55
C ALA A 160 -7.81 17.82 -18.99
N LYS A 161 -6.49 17.57 -18.89
CA LYS A 161 -5.42 18.49 -19.29
C LYS A 161 -5.19 18.47 -20.78
N THR A 162 -5.14 17.28 -21.39
CA THR A 162 -4.81 17.09 -22.82
C THR A 162 -6.00 17.21 -23.74
N GLY A 163 -7.22 16.94 -23.24
CA GLY A 163 -8.43 16.82 -24.06
C GLY A 163 -8.51 15.51 -24.84
N GLU A 164 -7.60 14.57 -24.61
CA GLU A 164 -7.63 13.25 -25.25
C GLU A 164 -8.73 12.35 -24.68
N GLU A 165 -9.42 11.63 -25.56
CA GLU A 165 -10.51 10.74 -25.13
C GLU A 165 -9.97 9.56 -24.32
N LEU A 166 -10.57 9.36 -23.14
CA LEU A 166 -10.24 8.25 -22.23
C LEU A 166 -11.33 7.19 -22.29
N ALA A 167 -10.99 6.01 -22.85
CA ALA A 167 -11.88 4.86 -22.87
C ALA A 167 -11.94 4.19 -21.50
N LEU A 168 -13.14 4.13 -20.91
CA LEU A 168 -13.39 3.61 -19.54
C LEU A 168 -14.42 2.48 -19.53
N SER A 169 -14.49 1.77 -18.41
CA SER A 169 -15.60 0.87 -18.05
C SER A 169 -16.91 1.68 -17.93
N PRO A 170 -18.08 1.05 -17.70
CA PRO A 170 -19.32 1.79 -17.43
C PRO A 170 -19.24 2.76 -16.25
N GLY A 171 -18.30 2.55 -15.31
CA GLY A 171 -17.98 3.51 -14.26
C GLY A 171 -18.83 3.39 -12.98
N GLU A 172 -19.60 2.33 -12.83
CA GLU A 172 -20.42 2.08 -11.64
C GLU A 172 -19.63 1.46 -10.46
N GLN A 173 -18.44 0.88 -10.76
CA GLN A 173 -17.57 0.37 -9.70
C GLN A 173 -17.16 1.49 -8.75
N LYS A 174 -17.17 1.20 -7.45
CA LYS A 174 -16.83 2.16 -6.42
C LYS A 174 -15.37 2.01 -5.97
N LEU A 175 -14.77 3.13 -5.66
CA LEU A 175 -13.42 3.22 -5.10
C LEU A 175 -13.48 3.95 -3.76
N ASP A 176 -12.74 3.45 -2.80
CA ASP A 176 -12.48 4.11 -1.53
C ASP A 176 -11.09 4.76 -1.63
N LEU A 177 -11.09 6.08 -1.78
CA LEU A 177 -9.87 6.87 -2.03
C LEU A 177 -9.32 7.41 -0.73
N VAL A 178 -8.08 7.04 -0.41
CA VAL A 178 -7.38 7.48 0.80
C VAL A 178 -6.14 8.29 0.43
N HIS A 179 -5.98 9.47 1.02
CA HIS A 179 -4.81 10.31 0.79
C HIS A 179 -3.55 9.64 1.34
N VAL A 180 -2.42 9.80 0.64
CA VAL A 180 -1.14 9.18 1.04
C VAL A 180 -0.66 9.62 2.42
N ASP A 181 -0.94 10.87 2.82
CA ASP A 181 -0.59 11.35 4.16
C ASP A 181 -1.41 10.67 5.26
N ASP A 182 -2.69 10.36 4.99
CA ASP A 182 -3.54 9.60 5.92
C ASP A 182 -3.04 8.14 6.04
N VAL A 183 -2.54 7.56 4.94
CA VAL A 183 -1.88 6.25 4.95
C VAL A 183 -0.58 6.32 5.76
N ALA A 184 0.27 7.31 5.53
CA ALA A 184 1.52 7.51 6.28
C ALA A 184 1.26 7.67 7.78
N GLU A 185 0.20 8.40 8.15
CA GLU A 185 -0.22 8.56 9.54
C GLU A 185 -0.66 7.23 10.18
N ALA A 186 -1.33 6.35 9.42
CA ALA A 186 -1.70 5.01 9.91
C ALA A 186 -0.45 4.17 10.22
N PHE A 187 0.56 4.20 9.32
CA PHE A 187 1.84 3.51 9.56
C PHE A 187 2.58 4.09 10.75
N ARG A 188 2.65 5.43 10.87
CA ARG A 188 3.29 6.11 11.98
C ARG A 188 2.66 5.71 13.31
N LEU A 189 1.34 5.75 13.39
CA LEU A 189 0.58 5.41 14.60
C LEU A 189 0.75 3.92 14.98
N ALA A 190 0.70 3.01 14.00
CA ALA A 190 0.94 1.59 14.24
C ALA A 190 2.36 1.34 14.78
N ALA A 191 3.36 2.01 14.20
CA ALA A 191 4.74 1.91 14.66
C ALA A 191 4.92 2.44 16.09
N GLU A 192 4.29 3.57 16.43
CA GLU A 192 4.31 4.14 17.77
C GLU A 192 3.68 3.21 18.81
N TYR A 193 2.54 2.61 18.49
CA TYR A 193 1.90 1.65 19.37
C TYR A 193 2.77 0.43 19.63
N LEU A 194 3.37 -0.14 18.59
CA LEU A 194 4.28 -1.26 18.75
C LEU A 194 5.54 -0.88 19.53
N ALA A 195 6.10 0.31 19.30
CA ALA A 195 7.26 0.81 20.06
C ALA A 195 6.93 1.04 21.55
N ALA A 196 5.68 1.34 21.87
CA ALA A 196 5.17 1.46 23.24
C ALA A 196 4.71 0.12 23.84
N ASP A 197 5.11 -1.02 23.24
CA ASP A 197 4.77 -2.39 23.67
C ASP A 197 3.26 -2.69 23.74
N ARG A 198 2.47 -2.02 22.89
CA ARG A 198 1.03 -2.24 22.75
C ARG A 198 0.77 -3.52 21.91
N ALA A 199 0.97 -4.70 22.50
CA ALA A 199 0.67 -5.98 21.85
C ALA A 199 -0.84 -6.19 21.58
N ASP A 200 -1.70 -5.48 22.31
CA ASP A 200 -3.16 -5.52 22.16
C ASP A 200 -3.66 -5.01 20.78
N ILE A 201 -2.82 -4.26 20.06
CA ILE A 201 -3.17 -3.77 18.72
C ILE A 201 -2.70 -4.69 17.60
N CYS A 202 -2.06 -5.83 17.89
CA CYS A 202 -1.66 -6.77 16.84
C CYS A 202 -2.87 -7.27 16.04
N GLY A 203 -2.69 -7.43 14.75
CA GLY A 203 -3.73 -7.86 13.81
C GLY A 203 -3.89 -6.92 12.62
N GLU A 204 -5.03 -7.02 11.95
CA GLU A 204 -5.28 -6.33 10.68
C GLU A 204 -6.27 -5.18 10.84
N TYR A 205 -6.02 -4.09 10.10
CA TYR A 205 -6.82 -2.87 10.10
C TYR A 205 -7.00 -2.34 8.68
N ALA A 206 -8.20 -1.85 8.39
CA ALA A 206 -8.50 -1.15 7.16
C ALA A 206 -8.01 0.31 7.24
N VAL A 207 -7.27 0.75 6.24
CA VAL A 207 -6.95 2.17 6.04
C VAL A 207 -7.87 2.68 4.94
N SER A 208 -9.12 2.98 5.35
CA SER A 208 -10.26 3.28 4.50
C SER A 208 -10.76 4.70 4.76
N ALA A 209 -11.16 5.40 3.71
CA ALA A 209 -11.84 6.70 3.86
C ALA A 209 -13.25 6.56 4.46
N GLY A 210 -13.82 5.35 4.49
CA GLY A 210 -15.17 5.08 4.97
C GLY A 210 -16.28 5.55 4.03
N THR A 211 -15.92 6.06 2.85
CA THR A 211 -16.85 6.53 1.83
C THR A 211 -16.35 6.11 0.46
N ALA A 212 -17.07 5.20 -0.18
CA ALA A 212 -16.78 4.78 -1.53
C ALA A 212 -17.61 5.59 -2.53
N LEU A 213 -16.99 5.98 -3.64
CA LEU A 213 -17.62 6.74 -4.73
C LEU A 213 -17.50 5.95 -6.02
N SER A 214 -18.54 5.99 -6.85
CA SER A 214 -18.43 5.43 -8.20
C SER A 214 -17.38 6.18 -9.02
N LEU A 215 -16.79 5.50 -10.00
CA LEU A 215 -15.81 6.16 -10.88
C LEU A 215 -16.44 7.37 -11.60
N ARG A 216 -17.74 7.32 -11.91
CA ARG A 216 -18.47 8.45 -12.49
C ARG A 216 -18.57 9.63 -11.52
N GLU A 217 -18.85 9.38 -10.23
CA GLU A 217 -18.91 10.45 -9.22
C GLU A 217 -17.53 11.07 -9.00
N ILE A 218 -16.48 10.24 -9.00
CA ILE A 218 -15.09 10.72 -8.90
C ILE A 218 -14.76 11.63 -10.09
N ALA A 219 -15.06 11.18 -11.31
CA ALA A 219 -14.83 12.00 -12.51
C ALA A 219 -15.59 13.32 -12.47
N ALA A 220 -16.87 13.30 -12.05
CA ALA A 220 -17.68 14.51 -11.93
C ALA A 220 -17.14 15.50 -10.87
N ARG A 221 -16.63 14.98 -9.74
CA ARG A 221 -15.98 15.83 -8.72
C ARG A 221 -14.69 16.45 -9.24
N LEU A 222 -13.89 15.66 -9.95
CA LEU A 222 -12.65 16.13 -10.54
C LEU A 222 -12.90 17.19 -11.63
N GLU A 223 -13.91 17.01 -12.49
CA GLU A 223 -14.34 18.02 -13.46
C GLU A 223 -14.70 19.34 -12.78
N LYS A 224 -15.45 19.28 -11.68
CA LYS A 224 -15.83 20.46 -10.90
C LYS A 224 -14.60 21.15 -10.31
N LEU A 225 -13.66 20.38 -9.76
CA LEU A 225 -12.43 20.90 -9.16
C LEU A 225 -11.52 21.57 -10.20
N LEU A 226 -11.32 20.92 -11.35
CA LEU A 226 -10.44 21.41 -12.42
C LEU A 226 -11.09 22.51 -13.29
N GLY A 227 -12.41 22.69 -13.19
CA GLY A 227 -13.17 23.57 -14.08
C GLY A 227 -13.13 23.12 -15.55
N LYS A 228 -12.87 21.86 -15.81
CA LYS A 228 -12.71 21.26 -17.14
C LYS A 228 -13.46 19.95 -17.26
N LYS A 229 -13.99 19.68 -18.46
CA LYS A 229 -14.62 18.38 -18.78
C LYS A 229 -13.55 17.31 -19.05
N ILE A 230 -13.82 16.10 -18.56
CA ILE A 230 -13.02 14.93 -18.86
C ILE A 230 -13.66 14.22 -20.06
N PRO A 231 -12.96 14.10 -21.20
CA PRO A 231 -13.49 13.44 -22.39
C PRO A 231 -13.52 11.91 -22.18
N ALA A 232 -14.36 11.45 -21.25
CA ALA A 232 -14.50 10.05 -20.88
C ALA A 232 -15.52 9.33 -21.76
N ARG A 233 -15.11 8.26 -22.44
CA ARG A 233 -16.01 7.37 -23.17
C ARG A 233 -16.36 6.17 -22.29
N TRP A 234 -17.48 6.30 -21.58
CA TRP A 234 -17.98 5.30 -20.67
C TRP A 234 -18.51 4.05 -21.40
N GLY A 235 -18.20 2.87 -20.87
CA GLY A 235 -18.60 1.58 -21.45
C GLY A 235 -17.78 1.16 -22.67
N ALA A 236 -16.74 1.91 -23.02
CA ALA A 236 -15.83 1.56 -24.12
C ALA A 236 -14.91 0.37 -23.79
N ARG A 237 -14.77 0.06 -22.51
CA ARG A 237 -14.08 -1.13 -22.01
C ARG A 237 -15.01 -1.94 -21.12
N PRO A 238 -14.97 -3.28 -21.16
CA PRO A 238 -15.70 -4.09 -20.20
C PRO A 238 -15.11 -3.94 -18.78
N TYR A 239 -15.88 -4.32 -17.78
CA TYR A 239 -15.34 -4.58 -16.45
C TYR A 239 -14.34 -5.75 -16.50
N ARG A 240 -13.39 -5.76 -15.56
CA ARG A 240 -12.52 -6.93 -15.34
C ARG A 240 -13.36 -8.10 -14.84
N SER A 241 -12.91 -9.33 -15.02
CA SER A 241 -13.61 -10.51 -14.54
C SER A 241 -13.86 -10.52 -13.02
N ARG A 242 -12.98 -9.88 -12.26
CA ARG A 242 -13.10 -9.68 -10.81
C ARG A 242 -13.05 -8.19 -10.48
N GLU A 243 -13.90 -7.39 -11.15
CA GLU A 243 -14.02 -5.98 -10.82
C GLU A 243 -14.61 -5.80 -9.41
N VAL A 244 -13.99 -4.95 -8.61
CA VAL A 244 -14.49 -4.60 -7.28
C VAL A 244 -15.61 -3.57 -7.46
N MET A 245 -16.85 -4.05 -7.46
CA MET A 245 -18.00 -3.14 -7.58
C MET A 245 -18.26 -2.39 -6.28
N GLU A 246 -18.10 -3.05 -5.13
CA GLU A 246 -18.20 -2.47 -3.79
C GLU A 246 -16.91 -2.78 -3.03
N PRO A 247 -16.18 -1.78 -2.51
CA PRO A 247 -15.00 -2.00 -1.69
C PRO A 247 -15.31 -2.76 -0.39
N TRP A 248 -14.33 -3.47 0.12
CA TRP A 248 -14.42 -4.10 1.43
C TRP A 248 -14.74 -3.07 2.53
N SER A 249 -15.77 -3.33 3.35
CA SER A 249 -16.28 -2.36 4.32
C SER A 249 -16.29 -2.85 5.76
N THR A 250 -15.90 -4.11 6.01
CA THR A 250 -15.99 -4.75 7.34
C THR A 250 -14.67 -4.75 8.12
N GLY A 251 -13.63 -4.10 7.59
CA GLY A 251 -12.33 -4.01 8.24
C GLY A 251 -12.37 -3.15 9.50
N ARG A 252 -11.68 -3.59 10.55
CA ARG A 252 -11.46 -2.77 11.75
C ARG A 252 -10.59 -1.57 11.40
N ILE A 253 -10.84 -0.44 12.03
CA ILE A 253 -9.99 0.76 11.92
C ILE A 253 -8.99 0.76 13.08
N LEU A 254 -7.74 1.14 12.79
CA LEU A 254 -6.70 1.26 13.81
C LEU A 254 -7.15 2.26 14.90
N PRO A 255 -7.15 1.88 16.19
CA PRO A 255 -7.55 2.78 17.26
C PRO A 255 -6.79 4.12 17.20
N GLY A 256 -7.52 5.23 17.32
CA GLY A 256 -6.94 6.57 17.26
C GLY A 256 -6.63 7.09 15.86
N TRP A 257 -6.63 6.25 14.83
CA TRP A 257 -6.46 6.72 13.46
C TRP A 257 -7.74 7.36 12.94
N GLN A 258 -7.60 8.51 12.29
CA GLN A 258 -8.69 9.22 11.63
C GLN A 258 -8.18 9.85 10.34
N ARG A 259 -8.95 9.71 9.29
CA ARG A 259 -8.70 10.41 8.03
C ARG A 259 -8.77 11.94 8.23
N ARG A 260 -7.76 12.66 7.77
CA ARG A 260 -7.70 14.14 7.80
C ARG A 260 -8.15 14.76 6.48
N HIS A 261 -7.78 14.12 5.35
CA HIS A 261 -8.15 14.57 4.01
C HIS A 261 -9.55 14.08 3.65
N LYS A 262 -10.56 14.94 3.84
CA LYS A 262 -11.99 14.59 3.64
C LYS A 262 -12.46 14.76 2.20
N GLU A 263 -11.76 15.55 1.40
CA GLU A 263 -12.08 15.81 0.00
C GLU A 263 -11.05 15.15 -0.90
N ILE A 264 -11.46 14.74 -2.10
CA ILE A 264 -10.55 14.26 -3.13
C ILE A 264 -9.91 15.51 -3.75
N MET A 265 -8.71 15.84 -3.30
CA MET A 265 -7.93 17.05 -3.61
C MET A 265 -8.59 18.36 -3.20
#